data_06e2fe1cdd72c9cf55b46e3fe1f2c73f
#
_entry.id   06e2fe1cdd72c9cf55b46e3fe1f2c73f
#
_cell.length_a   1.000
_cell.length_b   1.000
_cell.length_c   1.000
_cell.angle_alpha   90.00
_cell.angle_beta   90.00
_cell.angle_gamma   90.00
#
_symmetry.space_group_name_H-M   'P 1'
#
loop_
_entity.id
_entity.type
_entity.pdbx_description
1 polymer ?
#
loop_
_entity_poly.entity_id
_entity_poly.type
_entity_poly.pdbx_seq_one_letter_code
_entity_poly.pdbx_strand_id
1 'polypeptide(L)'
;MEKIFVYSIDSQEEFPVDRVDSINLEIELFNRGKSEERQKRLHRGTIFPPEGFKFEGGFLKEFSLSEKADRGLFNVPPDQKIENDQLIPKTTLELLQCGFLTISNYKAQKINLINLKFDEALETVLTRYPKHEPISWPVLREQANLWIETLPADRGSIKSKLQALASESKSNSDDDISELASSVQVKAAKYELFSGTCKRIKKDLISQIENNTKTNVSVLFSEIEAIQIAFPSYDEVTNG
;
A
#
# COMPACT_ATOMS: atom_id res chain seq x y z
N MET A 1 8.05 -6.53 61.53
CA MET A 1 9.47 -6.95 61.36
C MET A 1 9.89 -6.50 59.99
N GLU A 2 10.99 -5.80 59.96
CA GLU A 2 11.61 -5.39 58.70
C GLU A 2 12.18 -6.67 58.02
N LYS A 3 11.97 -6.80 56.71
CA LYS A 3 12.44 -7.94 55.95
C LYS A 3 13.43 -7.51 54.89
N ILE A 4 14.33 -8.38 54.55
CA ILE A 4 15.24 -8.22 53.42
C ILE A 4 14.96 -9.25 52.36
N PHE A 5 15.19 -8.90 51.15
CA PHE A 5 14.94 -9.73 49.99
C PHE A 5 16.23 -9.85 49.18
N VAL A 6 16.55 -11.06 48.79
CA VAL A 6 17.63 -11.36 47.83
C VAL A 6 16.97 -11.79 46.55
N TYR A 7 17.25 -11.11 45.46
CA TYR A 7 16.65 -11.40 44.18
C TYR A 7 17.67 -11.39 43.04
N SER A 8 17.41 -12.20 42.06
CA SER A 8 18.09 -12.22 40.76
C SER A 8 17.04 -12.43 39.68
N ILE A 9 17.45 -12.44 38.43
CA ILE A 9 16.55 -12.78 37.29
C ILE A 9 15.95 -14.21 37.46
N ASP A 10 16.63 -15.09 38.18
CA ASP A 10 16.26 -16.49 38.29
C ASP A 10 15.63 -16.84 39.67
N SER A 11 15.70 -15.97 40.69
CA SER A 11 15.24 -16.31 42.04
C SER A 11 14.94 -15.07 42.91
N GLN A 12 14.04 -15.27 43.87
CA GLN A 12 13.80 -14.36 44.95
C GLN A 12 13.66 -15.15 46.26
N GLU A 13 14.35 -14.69 47.29
CA GLU A 13 14.29 -15.25 48.62
C GLU A 13 14.10 -14.16 49.69
N GLU A 14 13.29 -14.41 50.70
CA GLU A 14 13.00 -13.51 51.78
C GLU A 14 13.74 -13.93 53.03
N PHE A 15 14.39 -12.98 53.69
CA PHE A 15 15.16 -13.24 54.90
C PHE A 15 14.86 -12.21 56.00
N PRO A 16 15.05 -12.57 57.28
CA PRO A 16 15.05 -11.61 58.37
C PRO A 16 16.22 -10.63 58.27
N VAL A 17 16.01 -9.37 58.76
CA VAL A 17 17.02 -8.30 58.66
C VAL A 17 18.31 -8.57 59.41
N ASP A 18 18.24 -9.38 60.47
CA ASP A 18 19.41 -9.77 61.29
C ASP A 18 20.42 -10.65 60.52
N ARG A 19 20.07 -11.14 59.36
CA ARG A 19 20.93 -11.96 58.46
C ARG A 19 21.66 -11.15 57.39
N VAL A 20 21.54 -9.83 57.36
CA VAL A 20 22.08 -9.00 56.27
C VAL A 20 23.53 -9.25 55.95
N ASP A 21 24.36 -9.31 57.00
CA ASP A 21 25.84 -9.43 56.83
C ASP A 21 26.23 -10.80 56.26
N SER A 22 25.58 -11.89 56.74
CA SER A 22 25.83 -13.23 56.21
C SER A 22 25.34 -13.36 54.75
N ILE A 23 24.22 -12.76 54.44
CA ILE A 23 23.64 -12.80 53.10
C ILE A 23 24.45 -11.95 52.11
N ASN A 24 24.96 -10.80 52.49
CA ASN A 24 25.85 -10.03 51.63
C ASN A 24 27.09 -10.83 51.21
N LEU A 25 27.68 -11.59 52.12
CA LEU A 25 28.82 -12.45 51.79
C LEU A 25 28.43 -13.55 50.82
N GLU A 26 27.25 -14.19 51.06
CA GLU A 26 26.70 -15.21 50.14
C GLU A 26 26.41 -14.69 48.75
N ILE A 27 25.87 -13.45 48.67
CA ILE A 27 25.59 -12.74 47.40
C ILE A 27 26.90 -12.45 46.66
N GLU A 28 27.91 -11.94 47.38
CA GLU A 28 29.20 -11.64 46.80
C GLU A 28 29.90 -12.88 46.23
N LEU A 29 29.83 -14.00 46.95
CA LEU A 29 30.34 -15.28 46.50
C LEU A 29 29.58 -15.81 45.31
N PHE A 30 28.23 -15.69 45.33
CA PHE A 30 27.37 -16.14 44.23
C PHE A 30 27.61 -15.31 42.95
N ASN A 31 27.84 -14.02 43.08
CA ASN A 31 27.97 -13.09 41.94
C ASN A 31 29.34 -13.18 41.25
N ARG A 32 30.33 -13.81 41.87
CA ARG A 32 31.66 -13.99 41.27
C ARG A 32 31.60 -14.65 39.91
N GLY A 33 32.08 -13.97 38.89
CA GLY A 33 32.15 -14.48 37.52
C GLY A 33 30.80 -14.55 36.77
N LYS A 34 29.71 -13.98 37.32
CA LYS A 34 28.42 -13.91 36.64
C LYS A 34 28.22 -12.57 35.96
N SER A 35 27.53 -12.59 34.81
CA SER A 35 27.08 -11.36 34.14
C SER A 35 26.15 -10.55 35.06
N GLU A 36 26.11 -9.24 34.88
CA GLU A 36 25.33 -8.32 35.72
C GLU A 36 23.86 -8.71 35.82
N GLU A 37 23.28 -9.26 34.74
CA GLU A 37 21.88 -9.71 34.66
C GLU A 37 21.60 -10.93 35.56
N ARG A 38 22.61 -11.79 35.82
CA ARG A 38 22.49 -12.99 36.64
C ARG A 38 22.97 -12.82 38.09
N GLN A 39 23.37 -11.60 38.47
CA GLN A 39 23.81 -11.30 39.82
C GLN A 39 22.63 -11.21 40.78
N LYS A 40 22.82 -11.73 41.97
CA LYS A 40 21.89 -11.55 43.10
C LYS A 40 22.08 -10.15 43.68
N ARG A 41 20.98 -9.51 44.07
CA ARG A 41 20.97 -8.19 44.71
C ARG A 41 20.13 -8.23 45.99
N LEU A 42 20.54 -7.46 46.98
CA LEU A 42 19.84 -7.36 48.25
C LEU A 42 18.99 -6.09 48.27
N HIS A 43 17.74 -6.20 48.72
CA HIS A 43 16.86 -5.07 48.93
C HIS A 43 16.29 -5.09 50.36
N ARG A 44 16.25 -3.96 51.03
CA ARG A 44 15.67 -3.79 52.37
C ARG A 44 14.27 -3.17 52.25
N GLY A 45 13.30 -3.72 53.02
CA GLY A 45 11.95 -3.20 53.08
C GLY A 45 10.99 -3.86 52.09
N THR A 46 9.97 -3.13 51.67
CA THR A 46 9.02 -3.65 50.69
C THR A 46 9.69 -3.78 49.32
N ILE A 47 9.61 -4.95 48.70
CA ILE A 47 10.18 -5.13 47.38
C ILE A 47 9.38 -4.37 46.35
N PHE A 48 10.08 -3.45 45.67
CA PHE A 48 9.63 -2.94 44.41
C PHE A 48 10.56 -3.53 43.35
N PRO A 49 10.06 -4.32 42.39
CA PRO A 49 10.89 -4.73 41.30
C PRO A 49 11.39 -3.47 40.56
N PRO A 50 12.57 -3.50 39.94
CA PRO A 50 13.05 -2.41 39.12
C PRO A 50 12.00 -2.00 38.09
N GLU A 51 12.05 -0.73 37.66
CA GLU A 51 11.14 -0.27 36.60
C GLU A 51 11.25 -1.16 35.36
N GLY A 52 10.12 -1.64 34.85
CA GLY A 52 10.05 -2.57 33.72
C GLY A 52 10.09 -4.06 34.10
N PHE A 53 10.12 -4.39 35.39
CA PHE A 53 10.15 -5.77 35.89
C PHE A 53 9.00 -6.06 36.87
N LYS A 54 8.63 -7.34 36.97
CA LYS A 54 7.69 -7.88 37.97
C LYS A 54 8.24 -9.15 38.60
N PHE A 55 7.66 -9.53 39.76
CA PHE A 55 7.88 -10.85 40.31
C PHE A 55 6.75 -11.76 39.84
N GLU A 56 7.09 -12.86 39.19
CA GLU A 56 6.14 -13.87 38.75
C GLU A 56 6.70 -15.27 39.09
N GLY A 57 5.92 -16.03 39.92
CA GLY A 57 6.37 -17.33 40.40
C GLY A 57 7.64 -17.32 41.27
N GLY A 58 7.95 -16.20 41.94
CA GLY A 58 9.15 -15.97 42.74
C GLY A 58 10.39 -15.51 41.96
N PHE A 59 10.24 -15.25 40.67
CA PHE A 59 11.32 -14.82 39.78
C PHE A 59 11.12 -13.36 39.34
N LEU A 60 12.22 -12.64 39.15
CA LEU A 60 12.20 -11.33 38.56
C LEU A 60 12.11 -11.48 37.04
N LYS A 61 10.99 -11.02 36.47
CA LYS A 61 10.69 -11.14 35.05
C LYS A 61 10.46 -9.76 34.45
N GLU A 62 10.98 -9.52 33.29
CA GLU A 62 10.72 -8.29 32.56
C GLU A 62 9.25 -8.24 32.14
N PHE A 63 8.65 -7.05 32.20
CA PHE A 63 7.31 -6.86 31.65
C PHE A 63 7.30 -7.15 30.15
N SER A 64 6.26 -7.82 29.68
CA SER A 64 5.97 -7.90 28.26
C SER A 64 5.73 -6.51 27.67
N LEU A 65 5.79 -6.37 26.34
CA LEU A 65 5.47 -5.09 25.68
C LEU A 65 4.05 -4.62 26.01
N SER A 66 3.08 -5.53 26.09
CA SER A 66 1.70 -5.23 26.49
C SER A 66 1.65 -4.67 27.91
N GLU A 67 2.30 -5.32 28.87
CA GLU A 67 2.36 -4.87 30.26
C GLU A 67 3.08 -3.51 30.41
N LYS A 68 4.13 -3.28 29.61
CA LYS A 68 4.82 -1.98 29.57
C LYS A 68 3.93 -0.88 29.03
N ALA A 69 3.16 -1.17 27.98
CA ALA A 69 2.21 -0.23 27.39
C ALA A 69 1.08 0.13 28.38
N ASP A 70 0.46 -0.87 29.04
CA ASP A 70 -0.62 -0.67 30.03
C ASP A 70 -0.16 0.17 31.23
N ARG A 71 1.13 0.11 31.57
CA ARG A 71 1.74 0.87 32.68
C ARG A 71 2.30 2.22 32.25
N GLY A 72 2.19 2.58 30.96
CA GLY A 72 2.75 3.83 30.42
C GLY A 72 4.28 3.85 30.32
N LEU A 73 4.94 2.69 30.46
CA LEU A 73 6.39 2.53 30.30
C LEU A 73 6.81 2.41 28.84
N PHE A 74 5.84 2.18 27.94
CA PHE A 74 6.05 2.09 26.52
C PHE A 74 4.85 2.71 25.77
N ASN A 75 5.16 3.61 24.84
CA ASN A 75 4.14 4.26 24.03
C ASN A 75 4.01 3.53 22.70
N VAL A 76 2.86 2.85 22.50
CA VAL A 76 2.55 2.16 21.24
C VAL A 76 2.25 3.20 20.16
N PRO A 77 2.98 3.22 19.04
CA PRO A 77 2.67 4.12 17.93
C PRO A 77 1.21 3.95 17.45
N PRO A 78 0.53 5.05 17.05
CA PRO A 78 -0.90 4.99 16.68
C PRO A 78 -1.21 4.06 15.52
N ASP A 79 -0.26 3.83 14.62
CA ASP A 79 -0.34 2.96 13.45
C ASP A 79 0.10 1.51 13.72
N GLN A 80 0.49 1.21 14.97
CA GLN A 80 0.95 -0.11 15.38
C GLN A 80 0.10 -0.69 16.51
N LYS A 81 0.19 -2.01 16.69
CA LYS A 81 -0.39 -2.76 17.82
C LYS A 81 0.62 -3.76 18.37
N ILE A 82 0.39 -4.21 19.60
CA ILE A 82 1.16 -5.29 20.19
C ILE A 82 0.40 -6.59 19.97
N GLU A 83 1.06 -7.56 19.36
CA GLU A 83 0.53 -8.92 19.16
C GLU A 83 1.67 -9.92 19.37
N ASN A 84 1.42 -10.95 20.21
CA ASN A 84 2.44 -11.93 20.61
C ASN A 84 3.73 -11.29 21.14
N ASP A 85 3.61 -10.24 21.95
CA ASP A 85 4.69 -9.45 22.52
C ASP A 85 5.62 -8.77 21.49
N GLN A 86 5.10 -8.52 20.28
CA GLN A 86 5.78 -7.82 19.19
C GLN A 86 4.96 -6.65 18.70
N LEU A 87 5.65 -5.59 18.27
CA LEU A 87 5.04 -4.45 17.58
C LEU A 87 4.81 -4.81 16.12
N ILE A 88 3.55 -4.81 15.71
CA ILE A 88 3.17 -5.04 14.31
C ILE A 88 2.31 -3.89 13.79
N PRO A 89 2.36 -3.59 12.48
CA PRO A 89 1.48 -2.60 11.87
C PRO A 89 0.00 -2.98 12.04
N LYS A 90 -0.84 -2.00 12.31
CA LYS A 90 -2.30 -2.17 12.22
C LYS A 90 -2.73 -2.41 10.79
N THR A 91 -3.72 -3.25 10.59
CA THR A 91 -4.39 -3.40 9.30
C THR A 91 -5.16 -2.12 8.92
N THR A 92 -5.47 -1.96 7.64
CA THR A 92 -6.27 -0.82 7.16
C THR A 92 -7.61 -0.71 7.89
N LEU A 93 -8.26 -1.84 8.17
CA LEU A 93 -9.51 -1.87 8.94
C LEU A 93 -9.32 -1.37 10.37
N GLU A 94 -8.27 -1.81 11.06
CA GLU A 94 -7.97 -1.35 12.42
C GLU A 94 -7.61 0.15 12.46
N LEU A 95 -6.90 0.66 11.45
CA LEU A 95 -6.61 2.09 11.31
C LEU A 95 -7.88 2.93 11.11
N LEU A 96 -8.84 2.41 10.34
CA LEU A 96 -10.16 3.03 10.17
C LEU A 96 -10.97 3.00 11.48
N GLN A 97 -11.00 1.86 12.19
CA GLN A 97 -11.74 1.69 13.43
C GLN A 97 -11.23 2.58 14.56
N CYS A 98 -9.90 2.78 14.65
CA CYS A 98 -9.32 3.68 15.65
C CYS A 98 -9.29 5.16 15.21
N GLY A 99 -9.77 5.49 14.00
CA GLY A 99 -9.85 6.85 13.48
C GLY A 99 -8.51 7.44 13.01
N PHE A 100 -7.42 6.65 13.00
CA PHE A 100 -6.13 7.08 12.48
C PHE A 100 -6.16 7.28 10.97
N LEU A 101 -6.88 6.40 10.26
CA LEU A 101 -7.24 6.58 8.85
C LEU A 101 -8.70 7.01 8.76
N THR A 102 -8.97 8.14 8.12
CA THR A 102 -10.35 8.58 7.88
C THR A 102 -10.98 7.83 6.71
N ILE A 103 -12.31 7.66 6.73
CA ILE A 103 -13.06 7.06 5.62
C ILE A 103 -12.80 7.82 4.31
N SER A 104 -12.70 9.15 4.36
CA SER A 104 -12.41 9.98 3.19
C SER A 104 -11.05 9.66 2.59
N ASN A 105 -10.02 9.57 3.42
CA ASN A 105 -8.67 9.24 2.97
C ASN A 105 -8.58 7.81 2.43
N TYR A 106 -9.27 6.86 3.06
CA TYR A 106 -9.35 5.48 2.56
C TYR A 106 -10.01 5.40 1.18
N LYS A 107 -11.16 6.08 0.99
CA LYS A 107 -11.81 6.19 -0.32
C LYS A 107 -10.89 6.83 -1.35
N ALA A 108 -10.20 7.91 -1.00
CA ALA A 108 -9.24 8.58 -1.88
C ALA A 108 -8.09 7.65 -2.29
N GLN A 109 -7.56 6.83 -1.38
CA GLN A 109 -6.54 5.82 -1.70
C GLN A 109 -7.06 4.79 -2.72
N LYS A 110 -8.30 4.31 -2.56
CA LYS A 110 -8.92 3.36 -3.50
C LYS A 110 -9.18 3.99 -4.87
N ILE A 111 -9.63 5.25 -4.91
CA ILE A 111 -9.80 6.00 -6.16
C ILE A 111 -8.45 6.20 -6.86
N ASN A 112 -7.39 6.49 -6.13
CA ASN A 112 -6.04 6.59 -6.69
C ASN A 112 -5.58 5.25 -7.28
N LEU A 113 -5.89 4.13 -6.63
CA LEU A 113 -5.58 2.80 -7.17
C LEU A 113 -6.33 2.55 -8.49
N ILE A 114 -7.62 2.95 -8.58
CA ILE A 114 -8.39 2.85 -9.84
C ILE A 114 -7.73 3.71 -10.93
N ASN A 115 -7.28 4.93 -10.61
CA ASN A 115 -6.59 5.79 -11.55
C ASN A 115 -5.30 5.15 -12.07
N LEU A 116 -4.48 4.61 -11.17
CA LEU A 116 -3.24 3.92 -11.55
C LEU A 116 -3.52 2.72 -12.46
N LYS A 117 -4.49 1.87 -12.10
CA LYS A 117 -4.86 0.71 -12.93
C LYS A 117 -5.45 1.09 -14.29
N PHE A 118 -6.17 2.20 -14.36
CA PHE A 118 -6.66 2.77 -15.61
C PHE A 118 -5.49 3.23 -16.50
N ASP A 119 -4.54 3.97 -15.93
CA ASP A 119 -3.37 4.46 -16.67
C ASP A 119 -2.49 3.28 -17.14
N GLU A 120 -2.26 2.27 -16.30
CA GLU A 120 -1.59 1.01 -16.67
C GLU A 120 -2.28 0.34 -17.87
N ALA A 121 -3.62 0.24 -17.85
CA ALA A 121 -4.37 -0.37 -18.94
C ALA A 121 -4.19 0.37 -20.26
N LEU A 122 -4.23 1.72 -20.25
CA LEU A 122 -4.00 2.53 -21.45
C LEU A 122 -2.54 2.44 -21.93
N GLU A 123 -1.59 2.42 -21.02
CA GLU A 123 -0.16 2.35 -21.34
C GLU A 123 0.21 1.02 -22.03
N THR A 124 -0.49 -0.09 -21.73
CA THR A 124 -0.27 -1.37 -22.41
C THR A 124 -0.47 -1.29 -23.92
N VAL A 125 -1.31 -0.39 -24.41
CA VAL A 125 -1.49 -0.15 -25.83
C VAL A 125 -0.33 0.67 -26.39
N LEU A 126 0.07 1.72 -25.68
CA LEU A 126 1.13 2.63 -26.10
C LEU A 126 2.50 1.92 -26.18
N THR A 127 2.75 0.96 -25.28
CA THR A 127 4.02 0.19 -25.29
C THR A 127 4.15 -0.78 -26.46
N ARG A 128 3.05 -1.06 -27.19
CA ARG A 128 3.08 -1.87 -28.44
C ARG A 128 3.70 -1.10 -29.62
N TYR A 129 3.88 0.19 -29.49
CA TYR A 129 4.35 1.08 -30.55
C TYR A 129 5.67 1.77 -30.17
N PRO A 130 6.53 2.12 -31.13
CA PRO A 130 7.69 2.94 -30.85
C PRO A 130 7.33 4.22 -30.11
N LYS A 131 8.16 4.63 -29.14
CA LYS A 131 7.87 5.73 -28.19
C LYS A 131 7.37 7.04 -28.82
N HIS A 132 7.79 7.32 -30.05
CA HIS A 132 7.43 8.57 -30.76
C HIS A 132 6.22 8.42 -31.70
N GLU A 133 5.81 7.19 -32.02
CA GLU A 133 4.71 6.93 -32.94
C GLU A 133 3.36 7.45 -32.40
N PRO A 134 3.00 7.25 -31.12
CA PRO A 134 1.75 7.78 -30.58
C PRO A 134 1.60 9.30 -30.68
N ILE A 135 2.70 10.04 -30.76
CA ILE A 135 2.67 11.51 -30.88
C ILE A 135 2.14 11.95 -32.24
N SER A 136 2.38 11.18 -33.30
CA SER A 136 1.91 11.45 -34.67
C SER A 136 0.43 11.09 -34.89
N TRP A 137 -0.14 10.22 -34.05
CA TRP A 137 -1.50 9.68 -34.27
C TRP A 137 -2.60 10.73 -34.44
N PRO A 138 -2.68 11.83 -33.65
CA PRO A 138 -3.70 12.85 -33.87
C PRO A 138 -3.60 13.49 -35.26
N VAL A 139 -2.37 13.79 -35.70
CA VAL A 139 -2.12 14.42 -36.99
C VAL A 139 -2.42 13.44 -38.13
N LEU A 140 -1.94 12.19 -38.02
CA LEU A 140 -2.22 11.15 -39.01
C LEU A 140 -3.72 10.91 -39.15
N ARG A 141 -4.46 10.87 -38.05
CA ARG A 141 -5.90 10.70 -38.03
C ARG A 141 -6.62 11.85 -38.73
N GLU A 142 -6.25 13.09 -38.42
CA GLU A 142 -6.83 14.29 -39.04
C GLU A 142 -6.60 14.27 -40.57
N GLN A 143 -5.39 13.93 -40.98
CA GLN A 143 -5.05 13.85 -42.41
C GLN A 143 -5.73 12.64 -43.08
N ALA A 144 -5.87 11.51 -42.40
CA ALA A 144 -6.62 10.37 -42.94
C ALA A 144 -8.11 10.68 -43.13
N ASN A 145 -8.72 11.38 -42.17
CA ASN A 145 -10.10 11.86 -42.31
C ASN A 145 -10.24 12.79 -43.52
N LEU A 146 -9.37 13.80 -43.63
CA LEU A 146 -9.38 14.73 -44.74
C LEU A 146 -9.24 14.02 -46.09
N TRP A 147 -8.36 12.99 -46.19
CA TRP A 147 -8.21 12.21 -47.41
C TRP A 147 -9.45 11.44 -47.79
N ILE A 148 -10.09 10.77 -46.82
CA ILE A 148 -11.26 9.93 -47.08
C ILE A 148 -12.51 10.75 -47.39
N GLU A 149 -12.67 11.91 -46.74
CA GLU A 149 -13.78 12.83 -46.99
C GLU A 149 -13.64 13.57 -48.33
N THR A 150 -12.43 13.66 -48.88
CA THR A 150 -12.19 14.35 -50.18
C THR A 150 -12.50 13.42 -51.33
N LEU A 151 -13.30 13.94 -52.28
CA LEU A 151 -13.62 13.22 -53.52
C LEU A 151 -12.33 12.85 -54.29
N PRO A 152 -12.28 11.65 -54.93
CA PRO A 152 -11.07 11.24 -55.65
C PRO A 152 -10.55 12.24 -56.70
N ALA A 153 -11.47 12.96 -57.36
CA ALA A 153 -11.10 14.00 -58.36
C ALA A 153 -10.38 15.23 -57.73
N ASP A 154 -10.62 15.51 -56.44
CA ASP A 154 -10.09 16.66 -55.73
C ASP A 154 -8.87 16.36 -54.85
N ARG A 155 -8.48 15.09 -54.72
CA ARG A 155 -7.38 14.64 -53.86
C ARG A 155 -6.03 15.24 -54.22
N GLY A 156 -5.80 15.51 -55.50
CA GLY A 156 -4.58 16.19 -55.97
C GLY A 156 -4.36 17.54 -55.29
N SER A 157 -5.41 18.29 -55.04
CA SER A 157 -5.36 19.64 -54.44
C SER A 157 -5.00 19.63 -52.94
N ILE A 158 -5.24 18.54 -52.26
CA ILE A 158 -5.01 18.43 -50.78
C ILE A 158 -3.71 17.70 -50.43
N LYS A 159 -3.03 17.03 -51.38
CA LYS A 159 -1.82 16.28 -51.13
C LYS A 159 -0.74 17.05 -50.34
N SER A 160 -0.59 18.34 -50.65
CA SER A 160 0.35 19.21 -49.93
C SER A 160 0.02 19.41 -48.43
N LYS A 161 -1.23 19.15 -48.03
CA LYS A 161 -1.71 19.25 -46.65
C LYS A 161 -1.56 17.92 -45.87
N LEU A 162 -1.20 16.85 -46.56
CA LEU A 162 -1.13 15.48 -45.98
C LEU A 162 0.31 15.03 -45.76
N GLN A 163 1.20 15.91 -45.32
CA GLN A 163 2.64 15.64 -45.27
C GLN A 163 2.97 14.43 -44.36
N ALA A 164 2.32 14.29 -43.19
CA ALA A 164 2.56 13.18 -42.31
C ALA A 164 2.07 11.86 -42.91
N LEU A 165 0.83 11.84 -43.42
CA LEU A 165 0.24 10.66 -44.05
C LEU A 165 1.02 10.24 -45.31
N ALA A 166 1.42 11.21 -46.14
CA ALA A 166 2.19 10.96 -47.34
C ALA A 166 3.60 10.43 -47.03
N SER A 167 4.25 10.94 -45.99
CA SER A 167 5.61 10.48 -45.60
C SER A 167 5.63 9.06 -45.05
N GLU A 168 4.53 8.59 -44.48
CA GLU A 168 4.39 7.23 -43.97
C GLU A 168 3.82 6.24 -45.00
N SER A 169 3.30 6.73 -46.16
CA SER A 169 2.85 5.88 -47.26
C SER A 169 4.01 5.29 -48.01
N LYS A 170 3.83 4.10 -48.60
CA LYS A 170 4.91 3.37 -49.33
C LYS A 170 5.43 4.11 -50.57
N SER A 171 4.58 4.76 -51.31
CA SER A 171 4.92 5.34 -52.62
C SER A 171 4.26 6.68 -52.95
N ASN A 172 3.56 7.34 -52.02
CA ASN A 172 2.80 8.55 -52.29
C ASN A 172 1.74 8.40 -53.41
N SER A 173 1.41 7.19 -53.82
CA SER A 173 0.30 6.98 -54.75
C SER A 173 -1.04 7.15 -54.01
N ASP A 174 -2.09 7.45 -54.73
CA ASP A 174 -3.42 7.60 -54.18
C ASP A 174 -3.93 6.29 -53.52
N ASP A 175 -3.51 5.16 -54.10
CA ASP A 175 -3.87 3.84 -53.55
C ASP A 175 -3.15 3.58 -52.21
N ASP A 176 -1.84 3.84 -52.13
CA ASP A 176 -1.06 3.66 -50.92
C ASP A 176 -1.51 4.62 -49.81
N ILE A 177 -1.82 5.87 -50.14
CA ILE A 177 -2.37 6.85 -49.18
C ILE A 177 -3.75 6.40 -48.71
N SER A 178 -4.60 5.85 -49.59
CA SER A 178 -5.94 5.36 -49.25
C SER A 178 -5.87 4.12 -48.34
N GLU A 179 -4.96 3.20 -48.62
CA GLU A 179 -4.72 2.03 -47.76
C GLU A 179 -4.26 2.44 -46.37
N LEU A 180 -3.28 3.35 -46.28
CA LEU A 180 -2.77 3.88 -45.01
C LEU A 180 -3.84 4.64 -44.24
N ALA A 181 -4.58 5.54 -44.91
CA ALA A 181 -5.66 6.30 -44.29
C ALA A 181 -6.74 5.40 -43.69
N SER A 182 -7.14 4.37 -44.43
CA SER A 182 -8.10 3.36 -43.96
C SER A 182 -7.55 2.60 -42.73
N SER A 183 -6.28 2.19 -42.76
CA SER A 183 -5.60 1.53 -41.64
C SER A 183 -5.54 2.42 -40.38
N VAL A 184 -5.20 3.70 -40.57
CA VAL A 184 -5.15 4.69 -39.46
C VAL A 184 -6.54 4.84 -38.83
N GLN A 185 -7.59 4.94 -39.65
CA GLN A 185 -8.96 5.04 -39.11
C GLN A 185 -9.39 3.81 -38.30
N VAL A 186 -9.11 2.61 -38.82
CA VAL A 186 -9.44 1.36 -38.10
C VAL A 186 -8.71 1.30 -36.75
N LYS A 187 -7.42 1.63 -36.74
CA LYS A 187 -6.64 1.65 -35.50
C LYS A 187 -7.16 2.70 -34.51
N ALA A 188 -7.47 3.90 -35.00
CA ALA A 188 -8.04 4.98 -34.18
C ALA A 188 -9.39 4.59 -33.58
N ALA A 189 -10.30 4.00 -34.38
CA ALA A 189 -11.60 3.54 -33.91
C ALA A 189 -11.46 2.46 -32.82
N LYS A 190 -10.54 1.50 -33.01
CA LYS A 190 -10.25 0.46 -32.00
C LYS A 190 -9.72 1.08 -30.70
N TYR A 191 -8.80 2.01 -30.77
CA TYR A 191 -8.28 2.69 -29.58
C TYR A 191 -9.35 3.52 -28.86
N GLU A 192 -10.22 4.21 -29.60
CA GLU A 192 -11.33 4.94 -29.02
C GLU A 192 -12.33 4.03 -28.30
N LEU A 193 -12.67 2.90 -28.91
CA LEU A 193 -13.54 1.90 -28.29
C LEU A 193 -12.92 1.39 -26.98
N PHE A 194 -11.65 1.02 -27.01
CA PHE A 194 -10.92 0.55 -25.84
C PHE A 194 -10.86 1.62 -24.74
N SER A 195 -10.35 2.81 -25.07
CA SER A 195 -10.22 3.91 -24.10
C SER A 195 -11.57 4.37 -23.53
N GLY A 196 -12.60 4.40 -24.37
CA GLY A 196 -13.96 4.70 -23.97
C GLY A 196 -14.54 3.65 -22.99
N THR A 197 -14.28 2.39 -23.27
CA THR A 197 -14.67 1.28 -22.36
C THR A 197 -13.96 1.40 -21.02
N CYS A 198 -12.64 1.61 -21.00
CA CYS A 198 -11.88 1.80 -19.78
C CYS A 198 -12.35 3.04 -19.00
N LYS A 199 -12.64 4.16 -19.67
CA LYS A 199 -13.19 5.38 -19.02
C LYS A 199 -14.54 5.13 -18.35
N ARG A 200 -15.43 4.36 -18.99
CA ARG A 200 -16.73 3.99 -18.42
C ARG A 200 -16.53 3.14 -17.17
N ILE A 201 -15.73 2.07 -17.24
CA ILE A 201 -15.41 1.21 -16.09
C ILE A 201 -14.83 2.03 -14.95
N LYS A 202 -13.84 2.90 -15.22
CA LYS A 202 -13.25 3.79 -14.23
C LYS A 202 -14.32 4.63 -13.53
N LYS A 203 -15.21 5.27 -14.29
CA LYS A 203 -16.30 6.10 -13.74
C LYS A 203 -17.24 5.29 -12.85
N ASP A 204 -17.60 4.08 -13.28
CA ASP A 204 -18.49 3.21 -12.54
C ASP A 204 -17.85 2.74 -11.22
N LEU A 205 -16.56 2.35 -11.25
CA LEU A 205 -15.81 1.96 -10.05
C LEU A 205 -15.68 3.11 -9.04
N ILE A 206 -15.34 4.32 -9.50
CA ILE A 206 -15.26 5.51 -8.65
C ILE A 206 -16.64 5.81 -8.04
N SER A 207 -17.70 5.75 -8.83
CA SER A 207 -19.07 5.98 -8.36
C SER A 207 -19.50 4.98 -7.28
N GLN A 208 -19.11 3.71 -7.40
CA GLN A 208 -19.38 2.70 -6.36
C GLN A 208 -18.70 3.02 -5.04
N ILE A 209 -17.46 3.55 -5.06
CA ILE A 209 -16.74 3.96 -3.85
C ILE A 209 -17.35 5.22 -3.24
N GLU A 210 -17.59 6.26 -4.07
CA GLU A 210 -18.11 7.55 -3.60
C GLU A 210 -19.50 7.42 -3.00
N ASN A 211 -20.39 6.69 -3.66
CA ASN A 211 -21.77 6.48 -3.23
C ASN A 211 -21.95 5.48 -2.09
N ASN A 212 -20.88 4.84 -1.64
CA ASN A 212 -20.96 4.00 -0.45
C ASN A 212 -21.07 4.88 0.81
N THR A 213 -22.28 4.99 1.36
CA THR A 213 -22.62 5.85 2.52
C THR A 213 -22.77 5.06 3.81
N LYS A 214 -22.28 3.82 3.87
CA LYS A 214 -22.37 3.00 5.07
C LYS A 214 -21.66 3.69 6.25
N THR A 215 -22.36 3.75 7.37
CA THR A 215 -21.84 4.33 8.63
C THR A 215 -21.02 3.33 9.44
N ASN A 216 -21.31 2.03 9.29
CA ASN A 216 -20.51 0.98 9.92
C ASN A 216 -19.20 0.79 9.14
N VAL A 217 -18.09 1.10 9.80
CA VAL A 217 -16.74 1.07 9.20
C VAL A 217 -16.38 -0.31 8.64
N SER A 218 -16.70 -1.40 9.37
CA SER A 218 -16.37 -2.76 8.93
C SER A 218 -17.17 -3.16 7.70
N VAL A 219 -18.44 -2.77 7.62
CA VAL A 219 -19.29 -3.04 6.45
C VAL A 219 -18.80 -2.23 5.25
N LEU A 220 -18.54 -0.92 5.43
CA LEU A 220 -18.00 -0.05 4.39
C LEU A 220 -16.67 -0.59 3.85
N PHE A 221 -15.76 -0.98 4.74
CA PHE A 221 -14.48 -1.55 4.36
C PHE A 221 -14.66 -2.83 3.53
N SER A 222 -15.50 -3.77 4.01
CA SER A 222 -15.76 -5.04 3.30
C SER A 222 -16.38 -4.82 1.91
N GLU A 223 -17.33 -3.89 1.79
CA GLU A 223 -17.97 -3.57 0.50
C GLU A 223 -16.98 -2.93 -0.49
N ILE A 224 -16.12 -2.01 -0.01
CA ILE A 224 -15.11 -1.38 -0.88
C ILE A 224 -14.01 -2.36 -1.27
N GLU A 225 -13.55 -3.24 -0.37
CA GLU A 225 -12.55 -4.28 -0.69
C GLU A 225 -13.10 -5.34 -1.66
N ALA A 226 -14.41 -5.56 -1.67
CA ALA A 226 -15.05 -6.47 -2.62
C ALA A 226 -15.11 -5.93 -4.07
N ILE A 227 -14.88 -4.62 -4.27
CA ILE A 227 -14.88 -4.02 -5.61
C ILE A 227 -13.66 -4.53 -6.39
N GLN A 228 -13.91 -5.27 -7.47
CA GLN A 228 -12.88 -5.78 -8.36
C GLN A 228 -12.38 -4.66 -9.28
N ILE A 229 -11.15 -4.20 -9.07
CA ILE A 229 -10.52 -3.16 -9.89
C ILE A 229 -9.78 -3.84 -11.05
N ALA A 230 -10.49 -4.08 -12.15
CA ALA A 230 -9.93 -4.69 -13.35
C ALA A 230 -10.36 -3.91 -14.59
N PHE A 231 -9.47 -3.78 -15.56
CA PHE A 231 -9.73 -3.22 -16.87
C PHE A 231 -9.49 -4.31 -17.92
N PRO A 232 -10.30 -4.37 -18.99
CA PRO A 232 -10.09 -5.34 -20.05
C PRO A 232 -8.79 -5.06 -20.81
N SER A 233 -8.22 -6.06 -21.44
CA SER A 233 -7.14 -5.86 -22.39
C SER A 233 -7.64 -5.24 -23.69
N TYR A 234 -6.72 -4.61 -24.44
CA TYR A 234 -7.04 -4.04 -25.75
C TYR A 234 -7.63 -5.08 -26.70
N ASP A 235 -7.07 -6.29 -26.71
CA ASP A 235 -7.49 -7.36 -27.63
C ASP A 235 -8.87 -7.89 -27.28
N GLU A 236 -9.22 -7.98 -25.99
CA GLU A 236 -10.58 -8.38 -25.55
C GLU A 236 -11.65 -7.40 -26.04
N VAL A 237 -11.37 -6.09 -26.03
CA VAL A 237 -12.33 -5.06 -26.45
C VAL A 237 -12.43 -4.94 -27.96
N THR A 238 -11.32 -5.15 -28.69
CA THR A 238 -11.26 -4.82 -30.12
C THR A 238 -11.44 -6.02 -31.06
N ASN A 239 -11.43 -7.24 -30.53
CA ASN A 239 -11.59 -8.47 -31.31
C ASN A 239 -12.82 -9.31 -30.85
N GLY A 240 -13.55 -8.87 -29.79
CA GLY A 240 -14.83 -9.40 -29.37
C GLY A 240 -15.95 -8.71 -30.08
#